data_dcf5ebc5d9622cc486a7c1545dfeaf64
#
_entry.id   dcf5ebc5d9622cc486a7c1545dfeaf64
#
_cell.length_a   1.000
_cell.length_b   1.000
_cell.length_c   1.000
_cell.angle_alpha   90.00
_cell.angle_beta   90.00
_cell.angle_gamma   90.00
#
_symmetry.space_group_name_H-M   'P 1'
#
loop_
_entity.id
_entity.type
_entity.pdbx_description
1 polymer ?
#
loop_
_entity_poly.entity_id
_entity_poly.type
_entity_poly.pdbx_seq_one_letter_code
_entity_poly.pdbx_strand_id
1 'polypeptide(L)'
;RRQRQMCIRDRYYYLELSTARMLHELNITCEEDREAIEKRIGKIEKKYQIELDEMQKTAVVEAAYSGLMILTGGPGTGKTTTINAMIHYFEAEGLDIFLAAPTGRAAKRMTEATGCEACTIHRLLELTGNVDDSSANVHFERNADNPLDADVIIIDEMSMVDIHLMHALLSAIVPGTRLILVGDQNQLPSVGPGSVLRDLIRSECFPIVCLTHIFRQASQSDICLLYTSDAADE
;
A
#
# COMPACT_ATOMS: atom_id res chain seq x y z
N ARG A 1 -7.19 4.48 38.19
CA ARG A 1 -7.74 4.08 36.88
C ARG A 1 -7.87 5.28 35.90
N ARG A 2 -8.43 6.45 36.33
CA ARG A 2 -8.56 7.65 35.44
C ARG A 2 -7.20 8.19 34.93
N GLN A 3 -6.16 8.25 35.75
CA GLN A 3 -4.82 8.69 35.35
C GLN A 3 -4.17 7.77 34.30
N ARG A 4 -4.30 6.44 34.45
CA ARG A 4 -3.79 5.49 33.45
C ARG A 4 -4.52 5.60 32.11
N GLN A 5 -5.84 5.83 32.11
CA GLN A 5 -6.61 6.04 30.89
C GLN A 5 -6.24 7.36 30.18
N MET A 6 -5.95 8.42 30.92
CA MET A 6 -5.50 9.70 30.39
C MET A 6 -4.13 9.56 29.71
N CYS A 7 -3.15 8.91 30.35
CA CYS A 7 -1.83 8.66 29.77
C CYS A 7 -1.86 7.80 28.49
N ILE A 8 -2.74 6.79 28.42
CA ILE A 8 -2.89 5.95 27.23
C ILE A 8 -3.49 6.77 26.08
N ARG A 9 -4.53 7.57 26.35
CA ARG A 9 -5.19 8.41 25.36
C ARG A 9 -4.26 9.47 24.80
N ASP A 10 -3.45 10.10 25.65
CA ASP A 10 -2.45 11.08 25.23
C ASP A 10 -1.36 10.44 24.36
N ARG A 11 -0.92 9.21 24.70
CA ARG A 11 0.09 8.48 23.92
C ARG A 11 -0.39 8.18 22.50
N TYR A 12 -1.62 7.70 22.31
CA TYR A 12 -2.17 7.46 20.99
C TYR A 12 -2.41 8.76 20.21
N TYR A 13 -2.86 9.80 20.89
CA TYR A 13 -3.03 11.11 20.25
C TYR A 13 -1.71 11.63 19.66
N TYR A 14 -0.62 11.58 20.41
CA TYR A 14 0.69 12.00 19.89
C TYR A 14 1.22 11.09 18.78
N LEU A 15 0.95 9.80 18.87
CA LEU A 15 1.33 8.84 17.83
C LEU A 15 0.58 9.13 16.52
N GLU A 16 -0.72 9.33 16.57
CA GLU A 16 -1.55 9.68 15.41
C GLU A 16 -1.14 11.04 14.82
N LEU A 17 -0.91 12.04 15.67
CA LEU A 17 -0.48 13.36 15.22
C LEU A 17 0.89 13.31 14.52
N SER A 18 1.85 12.55 15.08
CA SER A 18 3.17 12.37 14.47
C SER A 18 3.06 11.65 13.14
N THR A 19 2.26 10.57 13.08
CA THR A 19 1.98 9.82 11.85
C THR A 19 1.37 10.73 10.77
N ALA A 20 0.38 11.53 11.12
CA ALA A 20 -0.27 12.46 10.20
C ALA A 20 0.71 13.52 9.65
N ARG A 21 1.62 14.03 10.49
CA ARG A 21 2.67 14.97 10.05
C ARG A 21 3.61 14.34 9.04
N MET A 22 4.15 13.16 9.33
CA MET A 22 5.05 12.45 8.42
C MET A 22 4.38 12.13 7.08
N LEU A 23 3.11 11.73 7.09
CA LEU A 23 2.33 11.53 5.86
C LEU A 23 2.18 12.82 5.05
N HIS A 24 1.93 13.93 5.72
CA HIS A 24 1.82 15.23 5.06
C HIS A 24 3.15 15.70 4.47
N GLU A 25 4.26 15.44 5.15
CA GLU A 25 5.61 15.74 4.68
C GLU A 25 6.02 14.92 3.45
N LEU A 26 5.50 13.70 3.31
CA LEU A 26 5.69 12.86 2.12
C LEU A 26 4.80 13.28 0.94
N ASN A 27 3.72 14.01 1.17
CA ASN A 27 2.78 14.39 0.11
C ASN A 27 3.32 15.56 -0.74
N ILE A 28 4.46 15.32 -1.37
CA ILE A 28 5.12 16.26 -2.29
C ILE A 28 4.77 15.84 -3.72
N THR A 29 4.41 16.80 -4.56
CA THR A 29 4.15 16.55 -5.98
C THR A 29 5.43 16.70 -6.80
N CYS A 30 5.59 15.85 -7.81
CA CYS A 30 6.66 15.98 -8.79
C CYS A 30 6.39 17.17 -9.72
N GLU A 31 7.43 17.87 -10.17
CA GLU A 31 7.33 18.95 -11.17
C GLU A 31 7.12 18.44 -12.60
N GLU A 32 7.11 17.13 -12.79
CA GLU A 32 7.00 16.52 -14.13
C GLU A 32 5.59 16.69 -14.72
N ASP A 33 5.53 16.92 -16.03
CA ASP A 33 4.27 17.04 -16.75
C ASP A 33 3.53 15.69 -16.82
N ARG A 34 2.26 15.68 -16.43
CA ARG A 34 1.39 14.49 -16.47
C ARG A 34 1.29 13.88 -17.86
N GLU A 35 1.27 14.69 -18.91
CA GLU A 35 1.27 14.18 -20.29
C GLU A 35 2.55 13.40 -20.65
N ALA A 36 3.69 13.79 -20.09
CA ALA A 36 4.94 13.07 -20.29
C ALA A 36 4.89 11.70 -19.60
N ILE A 37 4.32 11.62 -18.39
CA ILE A 37 4.09 10.37 -17.67
C ILE A 37 3.17 9.45 -18.47
N GLU A 38 2.03 9.95 -18.97
CA GLU A 38 1.08 9.16 -19.77
C GLU A 38 1.72 8.60 -21.04
N LYS A 39 2.54 9.39 -21.73
CA LYS A 39 3.28 8.91 -22.91
C LYS A 39 4.25 7.77 -22.59
N ARG A 40 4.87 7.80 -21.42
CA ARG A 40 5.74 6.70 -20.96
C ARG A 40 4.94 5.45 -20.61
N ILE A 41 3.80 5.60 -19.95
CA ILE A 41 2.87 4.49 -19.67
C ILE A 41 2.46 3.80 -20.98
N GLY A 42 2.09 4.56 -22.02
CA GLY A 42 1.76 4.00 -23.33
C GLY A 42 2.92 3.23 -24.01
N LYS A 43 4.18 3.56 -23.69
CA LYS A 43 5.35 2.76 -24.15
C LYS A 43 5.48 1.46 -23.36
N ILE A 44 5.21 1.52 -22.06
CA ILE A 44 5.25 0.36 -21.16
C ILE A 44 4.16 -0.64 -21.54
N GLU A 45 2.92 -0.20 -21.78
CA GLU A 45 1.82 -1.05 -22.26
C GLU A 45 2.24 -1.82 -23.52
N LYS A 46 2.86 -1.15 -24.48
CA LYS A 46 3.34 -1.77 -25.72
C LYS A 46 4.50 -2.74 -25.50
N LYS A 47 5.47 -2.38 -24.64
CA LYS A 47 6.66 -3.19 -24.36
C LYS A 47 6.32 -4.48 -23.64
N TYR A 48 5.43 -4.40 -22.65
CA TYR A 48 5.08 -5.55 -21.82
C TYR A 48 3.78 -6.24 -22.22
N GLN A 49 3.12 -5.75 -23.30
CA GLN A 49 1.85 -6.27 -23.83
C GLN A 49 0.75 -6.30 -22.74
N ILE A 50 0.69 -5.23 -21.95
CA ILE A 50 -0.31 -5.04 -20.88
C ILE A 50 -1.33 -4.03 -21.39
N GLU A 51 -2.62 -4.32 -21.20
CA GLU A 51 -3.71 -3.37 -21.42
C GLU A 51 -4.20 -2.89 -20.05
N LEU A 52 -4.05 -1.60 -19.79
CA LEU A 52 -4.54 -0.94 -18.57
C LEU A 52 -5.84 -0.21 -18.87
N ASP A 53 -6.81 -0.33 -17.97
CA ASP A 53 -7.99 0.52 -18.01
C ASP A 53 -7.66 1.97 -17.57
N GLU A 54 -8.60 2.89 -17.78
CA GLU A 54 -8.41 4.31 -17.47
C GLU A 54 -8.10 4.56 -15.99
N MET A 55 -8.72 3.78 -15.07
CA MET A 55 -8.45 3.93 -13.63
C MET A 55 -7.08 3.38 -13.26
N GLN A 56 -6.65 2.30 -13.89
CA GLN A 56 -5.30 1.75 -13.71
C GLN A 56 -4.23 2.70 -14.24
N LYS A 57 -4.45 3.32 -15.41
CA LYS A 57 -3.57 4.36 -15.95
C LYS A 57 -3.48 5.56 -15.01
N THR A 58 -4.63 6.04 -14.54
CA THR A 58 -4.70 7.11 -13.56
C THR A 58 -3.89 6.77 -12.30
N ALA A 59 -3.99 5.52 -11.83
CA ALA A 59 -3.22 5.07 -10.67
C ALA A 59 -1.71 5.11 -10.90
N VAL A 60 -1.23 4.70 -12.09
CA VAL A 60 0.21 4.78 -12.42
C VAL A 60 0.66 6.24 -12.55
N VAL A 61 -0.16 7.11 -13.15
CA VAL A 61 0.11 8.55 -13.23
C VAL A 61 0.22 9.17 -11.85
N GLU A 62 -0.76 8.91 -10.98
CA GLU A 62 -0.74 9.45 -9.61
C GLU A 62 0.44 8.91 -8.79
N ALA A 63 0.80 7.63 -8.94
CA ALA A 63 1.97 7.05 -8.29
C ALA A 63 3.29 7.70 -8.72
N ALA A 64 3.39 8.08 -10.00
CA ALA A 64 4.56 8.77 -10.53
C ALA A 64 4.61 10.26 -10.14
N TYR A 65 3.44 10.90 -10.03
CA TYR A 65 3.30 12.34 -9.79
C TYR A 65 3.34 12.70 -8.30
N SER A 66 2.77 11.87 -7.42
CA SER A 66 2.59 12.16 -6.01
C SER A 66 3.59 11.43 -5.12
N GLY A 67 4.09 12.07 -4.07
CA GLY A 67 4.97 11.44 -3.07
C GLY A 67 4.24 10.45 -2.18
N LEU A 68 2.91 10.58 -2.06
CA LEU A 68 2.04 9.62 -1.37
C LEU A 68 0.77 9.40 -2.18
N MET A 69 0.41 8.15 -2.45
CA MET A 69 -0.89 7.82 -3.04
C MET A 69 -1.50 6.56 -2.42
N ILE A 70 -2.81 6.46 -2.50
CA ILE A 70 -3.58 5.32 -2.00
C ILE A 70 -4.29 4.65 -3.18
N LEU A 71 -4.03 3.36 -3.37
CA LEU A 71 -4.73 2.52 -4.33
C LEU A 71 -5.68 1.59 -3.60
N THR A 72 -6.96 1.74 -3.80
CA THR A 72 -7.98 0.88 -3.18
C THR A 72 -8.83 0.17 -4.23
N GLY A 73 -9.41 -0.96 -3.85
CA GLY A 73 -10.30 -1.72 -4.71
C GLY A 73 -10.58 -3.10 -4.13
N GLY A 74 -11.71 -3.67 -4.49
CA GLY A 74 -12.12 -5.01 -4.07
C GLY A 74 -11.27 -6.13 -4.70
N PRO A 75 -11.55 -7.39 -4.36
CA PRO A 75 -10.91 -8.53 -5.00
C PRO A 75 -11.28 -8.58 -6.49
N GLY A 76 -10.29 -8.91 -7.35
CA GLY A 76 -10.49 -9.01 -8.81
C GLY A 76 -10.55 -7.68 -9.57
N THR A 77 -10.30 -6.54 -8.93
CA THR A 77 -10.28 -5.21 -9.60
C THR A 77 -8.96 -4.86 -10.30
N GLY A 78 -8.01 -5.79 -10.33
CA GLY A 78 -6.74 -5.57 -11.04
C GLY A 78 -5.67 -4.82 -10.25
N LYS A 79 -5.75 -4.74 -8.91
CA LYS A 79 -4.69 -4.13 -8.07
C LYS A 79 -3.30 -4.65 -8.41
N THR A 80 -3.14 -5.98 -8.52
CA THR A 80 -1.85 -6.60 -8.84
C THR A 80 -1.33 -6.20 -10.23
N THR A 81 -2.21 -6.12 -11.23
CA THR A 81 -1.85 -5.64 -12.57
C THR A 81 -1.38 -4.19 -12.52
N THR A 82 -2.06 -3.36 -11.74
CA THR A 82 -1.68 -1.95 -11.55
C THR A 82 -0.34 -1.82 -10.83
N ILE A 83 -0.09 -2.63 -9.79
CA ILE A 83 1.22 -2.68 -9.10
C ILE A 83 2.32 -3.07 -10.10
N ASN A 84 2.12 -4.09 -10.93
CA ASN A 84 3.09 -4.50 -11.95
C ASN A 84 3.38 -3.37 -12.95
N ALA A 85 2.35 -2.65 -13.38
CA ALA A 85 2.54 -1.51 -14.27
C ALA A 85 3.33 -0.37 -13.60
N MET A 86 3.10 -0.10 -12.30
CA MET A 86 3.88 0.85 -11.52
C MET A 86 5.34 0.42 -11.40
N ILE A 87 5.60 -0.86 -11.08
CA ILE A 87 6.95 -1.41 -11.01
C ILE A 87 7.68 -1.20 -12.34
N HIS A 88 7.08 -1.60 -13.45
CA HIS A 88 7.69 -1.42 -14.77
C HIS A 88 7.93 0.06 -15.14
N TYR A 89 7.04 0.95 -14.67
CA TYR A 89 7.24 2.38 -14.85
C TYR A 89 8.48 2.87 -14.09
N PHE A 90 8.58 2.56 -12.80
CA PHE A 90 9.68 3.02 -11.96
C PHE A 90 11.02 2.36 -12.31
N GLU A 91 11.03 1.07 -12.70
CA GLU A 91 12.21 0.40 -13.26
C GLU A 91 12.71 1.08 -14.55
N ALA A 92 11.79 1.51 -15.40
CA ALA A 92 12.15 2.21 -16.65
C ALA A 92 12.75 3.60 -16.38
N GLU A 93 12.42 4.21 -15.24
CA GLU A 93 13.03 5.46 -14.76
C GLU A 93 14.33 5.23 -13.97
N GLY A 94 14.72 3.96 -13.72
CA GLY A 94 15.94 3.61 -12.99
C GLY A 94 15.85 3.83 -11.49
N LEU A 95 14.62 3.77 -10.92
CA LEU A 95 14.36 3.98 -9.50
C LEU A 95 14.41 2.67 -8.72
N ASP A 96 14.94 2.73 -7.49
CA ASP A 96 14.98 1.61 -6.57
C ASP A 96 13.63 1.41 -5.87
N ILE A 97 13.04 0.22 -6.05
CA ILE A 97 11.68 -0.11 -5.59
C ILE A 97 11.73 -1.14 -4.47
N PHE A 98 11.12 -0.85 -3.34
CA PHE A 98 10.90 -1.81 -2.26
C PHE A 98 9.44 -2.21 -2.19
N LEU A 99 9.21 -3.54 -2.16
CA LEU A 99 7.88 -4.12 -2.05
C LEU A 99 7.71 -4.75 -0.68
N ALA A 100 6.63 -4.40 0.02
CA ALA A 100 6.37 -5.00 1.31
C ALA A 100 4.87 -5.23 1.59
N ALA A 101 4.61 -6.08 2.58
CA ALA A 101 3.27 -6.39 3.05
C ALA A 101 3.30 -6.65 4.57
N PRO A 102 2.17 -6.55 5.29
CA PRO A 102 2.14 -6.77 6.73
C PRO A 102 2.42 -8.22 7.15
N THR A 103 2.16 -9.19 6.27
CA THR A 103 2.33 -10.63 6.57
C THR A 103 3.22 -11.34 5.56
N GLY A 104 3.90 -12.40 6.00
CA GLY A 104 4.75 -13.23 5.12
C GLY A 104 3.96 -13.88 3.98
N ARG A 105 2.68 -14.24 4.21
CA ARG A 105 1.81 -14.80 3.17
C ARG A 105 1.49 -13.76 2.09
N ALA A 106 1.21 -12.53 2.47
CA ALA A 106 0.96 -11.43 1.55
C ALA A 106 2.22 -11.06 0.76
N ALA A 107 3.37 -10.96 1.43
CA ALA A 107 4.66 -10.73 0.78
C ALA A 107 5.00 -11.81 -0.25
N LYS A 108 4.82 -13.09 0.10
CA LYS A 108 5.03 -14.19 -0.83
C LYS A 108 4.12 -14.11 -2.07
N ARG A 109 2.83 -13.81 -1.87
CA ARG A 109 1.90 -13.60 -2.99
C ARG A 109 2.32 -12.45 -3.89
N MET A 110 2.79 -11.35 -3.28
CA MET A 110 3.27 -10.17 -4.01
C MET A 110 4.49 -10.55 -4.85
N THR A 111 5.47 -11.29 -4.31
CA THR A 111 6.61 -11.81 -5.06
C THR A 111 6.18 -12.71 -6.22
N GLU A 112 5.29 -13.67 -5.98
CA GLU A 112 4.79 -14.60 -7.01
C GLU A 112 4.05 -13.85 -8.15
N ALA A 113 3.33 -12.80 -7.80
CA ALA A 113 2.51 -12.05 -8.74
C ALA A 113 3.29 -10.97 -9.53
N THR A 114 4.35 -10.41 -8.95
CA THR A 114 5.14 -9.33 -9.58
C THR A 114 6.45 -9.83 -10.17
N GLY A 115 6.95 -10.98 -9.71
CA GLY A 115 8.29 -11.46 -10.04
C GLY A 115 9.42 -10.72 -9.32
N CYS A 116 9.10 -9.68 -8.52
CA CYS A 116 10.06 -8.89 -7.75
C CYS A 116 10.07 -9.35 -6.28
N GLU A 117 11.20 -9.31 -5.62
CA GLU A 117 11.29 -9.72 -4.22
C GLU A 117 10.47 -8.77 -3.33
N ALA A 118 9.51 -9.31 -2.60
CA ALA A 118 8.75 -8.59 -1.59
C ALA A 118 9.00 -9.21 -0.20
N CYS A 119 9.02 -8.38 0.84
CA CYS A 119 9.24 -8.82 2.20
C CYS A 119 8.11 -8.36 3.15
N THR A 120 8.18 -8.76 4.41
CA THR A 120 7.27 -8.17 5.41
C THR A 120 7.74 -6.78 5.80
N ILE A 121 6.81 -5.89 6.20
CA ILE A 121 7.17 -4.56 6.72
C ILE A 121 8.16 -4.70 7.89
N HIS A 122 7.98 -5.69 8.76
CA HIS A 122 8.89 -5.97 9.86
C HIS A 122 10.31 -6.32 9.39
N ARG A 123 10.43 -7.11 8.31
CA ARG A 123 11.73 -7.44 7.70
C ARG A 123 12.34 -6.24 7.00
N LEU A 124 11.53 -5.44 6.31
CA LEU A 124 11.95 -4.20 5.68
C LEU A 124 12.55 -3.23 6.68
N LEU A 125 11.95 -3.14 7.88
CA LEU A 125 12.41 -2.29 8.98
C LEU A 125 13.50 -2.94 9.83
N GLU A 126 13.99 -4.14 9.47
CA GLU A 126 15.04 -4.86 10.17
C GLU A 126 14.71 -5.01 11.68
N LEU A 127 13.59 -5.70 11.95
CA LEU A 127 13.17 -5.95 13.32
C LEU A 127 14.23 -6.76 14.08
N THR A 128 14.78 -6.19 15.15
CA THR A 128 15.69 -6.84 16.09
C THR A 128 14.95 -7.17 17.39
N GLY A 129 14.96 -8.47 17.77
CA GLY A 129 14.32 -8.98 18.98
C GLY A 129 13.30 -10.09 18.72
N ASN A 130 13.03 -10.91 19.75
CA ASN A 130 12.00 -11.93 19.68
C ASN A 130 10.61 -11.29 19.82
N VAL A 131 9.73 -11.60 18.88
CA VAL A 131 8.32 -11.16 18.86
C VAL A 131 7.51 -11.74 20.03
N ASP A 132 8.05 -12.73 20.74
CA ASP A 132 7.36 -13.46 21.84
C ASP A 132 7.42 -12.78 23.19
N ASP A 133 8.20 -11.71 23.36
CA ASP A 133 8.21 -10.97 24.62
C ASP A 133 7.08 -9.93 24.61
N SER A 134 6.09 -10.19 25.45
CA SER A 134 4.92 -9.31 25.75
C SER A 134 5.28 -7.95 26.38
N SER A 135 6.53 -7.54 26.32
CA SER A 135 7.08 -6.28 26.77
C SER A 135 7.50 -5.39 25.58
N ALA A 136 6.78 -4.38 25.41
CA ALA A 136 6.86 -3.01 24.89
C ALA A 136 8.13 -2.47 24.15
N ASN A 137 9.08 -3.28 23.70
CA ASN A 137 10.30 -2.83 23.04
C ASN A 137 10.58 -3.60 21.74
N VAL A 138 9.63 -3.50 20.81
CA VAL A 138 9.93 -3.83 19.41
C VAL A 138 10.87 -2.73 18.92
N HIS A 139 12.13 -3.08 18.62
CA HIS A 139 13.11 -2.16 18.10
C HIS A 139 13.33 -2.43 16.62
N PHE A 140 13.20 -1.38 15.81
CA PHE A 140 13.50 -1.42 14.40
C PHE A 140 14.83 -0.71 14.15
N GLU A 141 15.74 -1.35 13.43
CA GLU A 141 17.03 -0.76 13.05
C GLU A 141 16.85 0.36 12.01
N ARG A 142 15.83 0.22 11.15
CA ARG A 142 15.45 1.27 10.21
C ARG A 142 14.53 2.27 10.90
N ASN A 143 14.98 3.51 10.92
CA ASN A 143 14.31 4.64 11.61
C ASN A 143 14.84 5.97 11.06
N ALA A 144 14.52 7.09 11.70
CA ALA A 144 14.94 8.42 11.26
C ALA A 144 16.47 8.62 11.21
N ASP A 145 17.23 7.91 12.07
CA ASP A 145 18.70 7.97 12.09
C ASP A 145 19.34 7.00 11.08
N ASN A 146 18.60 5.98 10.65
CA ASN A 146 19.02 4.98 9.68
C ASN A 146 17.88 4.67 8.71
N PRO A 147 17.54 5.59 7.81
CA PRO A 147 16.38 5.46 6.93
C PRO A 147 16.56 4.38 5.86
N LEU A 148 15.46 4.02 5.22
CA LEU A 148 15.45 3.17 4.04
C LEU A 148 16.03 3.93 2.84
N ASP A 149 16.93 3.27 2.13
CA ASP A 149 17.51 3.79 0.88
C ASP A 149 16.67 3.26 -0.30
N ALA A 150 15.54 3.92 -0.52
CA ALA A 150 14.58 3.55 -1.56
C ALA A 150 13.97 4.80 -2.20
N ASP A 151 13.78 4.78 -3.52
CA ASP A 151 13.07 5.83 -4.25
C ASP A 151 11.55 5.64 -4.18
N VAL A 152 11.13 4.38 -4.19
CA VAL A 152 9.71 3.99 -4.19
C VAL A 152 9.47 2.84 -3.22
N ILE A 153 8.45 2.97 -2.40
CA ILE A 153 8.00 1.91 -1.49
C ILE A 153 6.53 1.61 -1.78
N ILE A 154 6.22 0.36 -2.10
CA ILE A 154 4.86 -0.11 -2.33
C ILE A 154 4.48 -1.08 -1.22
N ILE A 155 3.42 -0.75 -0.48
CA ILE A 155 2.89 -1.58 0.60
C ILE A 155 1.54 -2.14 0.17
N ASP A 156 1.43 -3.46 0.08
CA ASP A 156 0.15 -4.14 -0.18
C ASP A 156 -0.52 -4.61 1.11
N GLU A 157 -1.81 -4.94 1.04
CA GLU A 157 -2.66 -5.37 2.16
C GLU A 157 -2.68 -4.38 3.34
N MET A 158 -2.73 -3.09 3.04
CA MET A 158 -2.72 -2.00 4.03
C MET A 158 -3.86 -2.04 5.05
N SER A 159 -4.95 -2.76 4.78
CA SER A 159 -6.05 -2.97 5.74
C SER A 159 -5.59 -3.64 7.05
N MET A 160 -4.50 -4.41 7.00
CA MET A 160 -3.93 -5.14 8.14
C MET A 160 -2.86 -4.34 8.91
N VAL A 161 -2.49 -3.14 8.45
CA VAL A 161 -1.47 -2.30 9.09
C VAL A 161 -2.10 -1.45 10.18
N ASP A 162 -1.56 -1.54 11.40
CA ASP A 162 -1.98 -0.71 12.54
C ASP A 162 -1.18 0.60 12.63
N ILE A 163 -1.57 1.46 13.57
CA ILE A 163 -0.95 2.78 13.73
C ILE A 163 0.52 2.69 14.18
N HIS A 164 0.90 1.67 14.96
CA HIS A 164 2.28 1.51 15.42
C HIS A 164 3.20 1.10 14.26
N LEU A 165 2.77 0.13 13.46
CA LEU A 165 3.54 -0.33 12.31
C LEU A 165 3.62 0.75 11.24
N MET A 166 2.53 1.52 11.02
CA MET A 166 2.54 2.66 10.12
C MET A 166 3.48 3.76 10.58
N HIS A 167 3.47 4.10 11.88
CA HIS A 167 4.39 5.08 12.45
C HIS A 167 5.85 4.64 12.29
N ALA A 168 6.15 3.37 12.58
CA ALA A 168 7.51 2.83 12.44
C ALA A 168 7.98 2.88 10.98
N LEU A 169 7.11 2.51 10.02
CA LEU A 169 7.40 2.58 8.59
C LEU A 169 7.72 4.03 8.16
N LEU A 170 6.87 4.97 8.52
CA LEU A 170 7.05 6.38 8.16
C LEU A 170 8.30 6.99 8.78
N SER A 171 8.67 6.56 9.99
CA SER A 171 9.89 7.02 10.65
C SER A 171 11.17 6.60 9.92
N ALA A 172 11.09 5.57 9.08
CA ALA A 172 12.22 5.08 8.28
C ALA A 172 12.22 5.60 6.83
N ILE A 173 11.26 6.43 6.45
CA ILE A 173 11.13 6.97 5.09
C ILE A 173 11.56 8.43 5.10
N VAL A 174 12.36 8.83 4.11
CA VAL A 174 12.78 10.23 3.95
C VAL A 174 11.88 10.99 2.96
N PRO A 175 11.69 12.31 3.13
CA PRO A 175 11.03 13.13 2.14
C PRO A 175 11.69 13.00 0.76
N GLY A 176 10.87 12.80 -0.26
CA GLY A 176 11.32 12.52 -1.63
C GLY A 176 11.14 11.06 -2.06
N THR A 177 11.07 10.11 -1.12
CA THR A 177 10.64 8.74 -1.38
C THR A 177 9.15 8.71 -1.70
N ARG A 178 8.75 8.01 -2.75
CA ARG A 178 7.34 7.78 -3.08
C ARG A 178 6.78 6.62 -2.28
N LEU A 179 5.66 6.84 -1.60
CA LEU A 179 4.97 5.82 -0.81
C LEU A 179 3.60 5.49 -1.44
N ILE A 180 3.44 4.26 -1.86
CA ILE A 180 2.20 3.76 -2.47
C ILE A 180 1.56 2.76 -1.52
N LEU A 181 0.38 3.09 -1.02
CA LEU A 181 -0.40 2.30 -0.08
C LEU A 181 -1.51 1.57 -0.82
N VAL A 182 -1.45 0.24 -0.89
CA VAL A 182 -2.43 -0.57 -1.60
C VAL A 182 -3.24 -1.40 -0.62
N GLY A 183 -4.56 -1.42 -0.79
CA GLY A 183 -5.42 -2.23 0.07
C GLY A 183 -6.88 -2.21 -0.34
N ASP A 184 -7.69 -2.94 0.40
CA ASP A 184 -9.13 -2.97 0.24
C ASP A 184 -9.80 -2.40 1.49
N GLN A 185 -10.48 -1.26 1.34
CA GLN A 185 -11.17 -0.60 2.45
C GLN A 185 -12.31 -1.43 3.07
N ASN A 186 -12.81 -2.43 2.35
CA ASN A 186 -13.92 -3.29 2.78
C ASN A 186 -13.43 -4.57 3.48
N GLN A 187 -12.12 -4.83 3.48
CA GLN A 187 -11.53 -5.94 4.24
C GLN A 187 -11.54 -5.66 5.75
N LEU A 188 -11.36 -6.73 6.53
CA LEU A 188 -11.26 -6.63 7.98
C LEU A 188 -10.07 -5.73 8.38
N PRO A 189 -10.28 -4.84 9.37
CA PRO A 189 -9.21 -3.99 9.87
C PRO A 189 -8.13 -4.80 10.58
N SER A 190 -7.00 -4.15 10.86
CA SER A 190 -5.91 -4.71 11.66
C SER A 190 -6.40 -5.17 13.04
N VAL A 191 -5.73 -6.18 13.60
CA VAL A 191 -5.96 -6.62 14.99
C VAL A 191 -5.42 -5.57 15.98
N GLY A 192 -4.39 -4.83 15.59
CA GLY A 192 -3.81 -3.73 16.36
C GLY A 192 -4.68 -2.46 16.34
N PRO A 193 -4.30 -1.45 17.12
CA PRO A 193 -5.06 -0.20 17.23
C PRO A 193 -4.98 0.65 15.97
N GLY A 194 -6.13 1.28 15.62
CA GLY A 194 -6.27 2.17 14.47
C GLY A 194 -6.71 1.45 13.19
N SER A 195 -7.46 2.17 12.36
CA SER A 195 -7.89 1.73 11.02
C SER A 195 -7.22 2.61 9.97
N VAL A 196 -5.89 2.55 9.90
CA VAL A 196 -5.05 3.50 9.16
C VAL A 196 -5.54 3.72 7.72
N LEU A 197 -5.70 2.65 6.94
CA LEU A 197 -6.16 2.77 5.55
C LEU A 197 -7.52 3.46 5.44
N ARG A 198 -8.47 3.08 6.29
CA ARG A 198 -9.83 3.64 6.27
C ARG A 198 -9.83 5.12 6.67
N ASP A 199 -9.03 5.48 7.68
CA ASP A 199 -8.94 6.84 8.17
C ASP A 199 -8.26 7.75 7.13
N LEU A 200 -7.23 7.25 6.44
CA LEU A 200 -6.58 7.95 5.33
C LEU A 200 -7.55 8.19 4.16
N ILE A 201 -8.33 7.17 3.76
CA ILE A 201 -9.33 7.30 2.71
C ILE A 201 -10.40 8.32 3.10
N ARG A 202 -10.89 8.28 4.34
CA ARG A 202 -11.92 9.21 4.83
C ARG A 202 -11.43 10.65 5.00
N SER A 203 -10.14 10.83 5.20
CA SER A 203 -9.57 12.17 5.35
C SER A 203 -9.63 13.00 4.06
N GLU A 204 -9.66 12.32 2.89
CA GLU A 204 -9.61 12.93 1.56
C GLU A 204 -8.43 13.90 1.37
N CYS A 205 -7.37 13.76 2.22
CA CYS A 205 -6.21 14.65 2.20
C CYS A 205 -5.14 14.23 1.20
N PHE A 206 -5.22 13.01 0.67
CA PHE A 206 -4.21 12.39 -0.18
C PHE A 206 -4.82 11.90 -1.49
N PRO A 207 -4.04 11.79 -2.58
CA PRO A 207 -4.50 11.17 -3.82
C PRO A 207 -4.97 9.73 -3.58
N ILE A 208 -6.21 9.45 -3.98
CA ILE A 208 -6.84 8.13 -3.85
C ILE A 208 -7.34 7.71 -5.23
N VAL A 209 -6.92 6.53 -5.66
CA VAL A 209 -7.48 5.88 -6.84
C VAL A 209 -8.24 4.63 -6.42
N CYS A 210 -9.53 4.58 -6.74
CA CYS A 210 -10.40 3.46 -6.42
C CYS A 210 -10.68 2.63 -7.66
N LEU A 211 -10.14 1.41 -7.72
CA LEU A 211 -10.41 0.48 -8.82
C LEU A 211 -11.78 -0.16 -8.59
N THR A 212 -12.73 0.15 -9.46
CA THR A 212 -14.11 -0.34 -9.37
C THR A 212 -14.44 -1.40 -10.41
N HIS A 213 -13.67 -1.46 -11.51
CA HIS A 213 -13.91 -2.41 -12.59
C HIS A 213 -13.45 -3.82 -12.20
N ILE A 214 -14.37 -4.77 -12.19
CA ILE A 214 -14.06 -6.18 -11.90
C ILE A 214 -13.73 -6.88 -13.23
N PHE A 215 -12.49 -7.29 -13.38
CA PHE A 215 -12.06 -8.07 -14.55
C PHE A 215 -12.60 -9.49 -14.43
N ARG A 216 -13.47 -9.87 -15.36
CA ARG A 216 -14.20 -11.14 -15.40
C ARG A 216 -13.29 -12.35 -15.72
N GLN A 217 -12.30 -12.67 -14.93
CA GLN A 217 -11.80 -14.06 -14.88
C GLN A 217 -12.57 -14.93 -13.87
N ALA A 218 -13.38 -14.32 -12.99
CA ALA A 218 -14.19 -15.06 -12.02
C ALA A 218 -15.53 -15.58 -12.58
N SER A 219 -15.97 -15.15 -13.78
CA SER A 219 -17.27 -15.58 -14.35
C SER A 219 -17.23 -16.92 -15.09
N GLN A 220 -16.10 -17.59 -15.17
CA GLN A 220 -15.96 -18.96 -15.69
C GLN A 220 -15.57 -19.97 -14.59
N SER A 221 -15.66 -19.59 -13.33
CA SER A 221 -15.56 -20.55 -12.23
C SER A 221 -16.88 -21.32 -12.14
N ASP A 222 -16.82 -22.65 -12.28
CA ASP A 222 -17.97 -23.56 -12.15
C ASP A 222 -18.78 -23.37 -10.85
N ILE A 223 -18.19 -22.72 -9.84
CA ILE A 223 -18.86 -22.34 -8.58
C ILE A 223 -19.90 -21.24 -8.80
N CYS A 224 -19.69 -20.27 -9.70
CA CYS A 224 -20.68 -19.24 -10.01
C CYS A 224 -21.86 -19.78 -10.83
N LEU A 225 -21.62 -20.79 -11.65
CA LEU A 225 -22.68 -21.44 -12.43
C LEU A 225 -23.60 -22.30 -11.57
N LEU A 226 -23.09 -22.90 -10.48
CA LEU A 226 -23.92 -23.68 -9.54
C LEU A 226 -24.88 -22.80 -8.73
N TYR A 227 -24.46 -21.57 -8.33
CA TYR A 227 -25.35 -20.67 -7.57
C TYR A 227 -26.45 -20.01 -8.42
N THR A 228 -26.29 -19.92 -9.74
CA THR A 228 -27.31 -19.36 -10.62
C THR A 228 -28.30 -20.40 -11.13
N SER A 229 -27.99 -21.70 -11.06
CA SER A 229 -28.91 -22.77 -11.42
C SER A 229 -29.86 -23.13 -10.28
N ASP A 230 -29.43 -23.03 -9.02
CA ASP A 230 -30.31 -23.34 -7.85
C ASP A 230 -31.33 -22.23 -7.54
N ALA A 231 -31.11 -20.99 -8.05
CA ALA A 231 -32.05 -19.88 -7.88
C ALA A 231 -33.14 -19.81 -8.96
N ALA A 232 -33.14 -20.72 -9.94
CA ALA A 232 -34.12 -20.75 -11.04
C ALA A 232 -35.20 -21.86 -10.87
N ASP A 233 -35.09 -22.68 -9.81
CA ASP A 233 -35.99 -23.82 -9.54
C ASP A 233 -36.85 -23.64 -8.25
N GLU A 234 -37.00 -22.40 -7.71
CA GLU A 234 -38.02 -22.10 -6.67
C GLU A 234 -39.08 -21.12 -7.17
#